data_18a04eae9ae6c9385ae2ec7cd1afbbcb
#
_entry.id   18a04eae9ae6c9385ae2ec7cd1afbbcb
#
_cell.length_a   1.000
_cell.length_b   1.000
_cell.length_c   1.000
_cell.angle_alpha   90.00
_cell.angle_beta   90.00
_cell.angle_gamma   90.00
#
_symmetry.space_group_name_H-M   'P 1'
#
loop_
_entity.id
_entity.type
_entity.pdbx_description
1 polymer ?
#
loop_
_entity_poly.entity_id
_entity_poly.type
_entity_poly.pdbx_seq_one_letter_code
_entity_poly.pdbx_strand_id
1 'polypeptide(L)'
;AEKEILPEDFFLMDDLFAWLKTSKDHLLIRSCVFHYEFEFIHPFIDGNGRMGRLWQSLILGKLHPLFEHLPVENMVFANQQAYYDAITASTKAGESGPFIDFMLNEIYKTLKMHQGEALSVDSLNSIEQEFDLKFGAKFGVKFGVKFGVNEMQLLLLLDERPGITAQDIAENIGISKRGVEKQLKKLKEIGTIYRQGSDKNGLWIINK
;
A
#
# COMPACT_ATOMS: atom_id res chain seq x y z
N ALA A 1 2.63 0.60 34.19
CA ALA A 1 1.26 0.35 34.63
C ALA A 1 0.49 -0.10 33.39
N GLU A 2 -0.18 -1.26 33.47
CA GLU A 2 -1.10 -1.70 32.41
C GLU A 2 -2.27 -0.71 32.37
N LYS A 3 -2.63 -0.26 31.16
CA LYS A 3 -3.82 0.57 30.99
C LYS A 3 -5.05 -0.31 31.23
N GLU A 4 -5.92 0.10 32.12
CA GLU A 4 -7.24 -0.50 32.29
C GLU A 4 -8.16 0.06 31.19
N ILE A 5 -8.86 -0.80 30.47
CA ILE A 5 -9.85 -0.40 29.47
C ILE A 5 -11.10 0.03 30.23
N LEU A 6 -11.48 1.31 30.09
CA LEU A 6 -12.62 1.87 30.78
C LEU A 6 -13.88 1.80 29.89
N PRO A 7 -15.09 1.70 30.47
CA PRO A 7 -16.34 1.74 29.71
C PRO A 7 -16.47 2.95 28.79
N GLU A 8 -15.92 4.10 29.18
CA GLU A 8 -15.89 5.32 28.40
C GLU A 8 -15.06 5.21 27.12
N ASP A 9 -14.03 4.37 27.07
CA ASP A 9 -13.25 4.11 25.85
C ASP A 9 -14.14 3.54 24.73
N PHE A 10 -15.15 2.73 25.06
CA PHE A 10 -16.10 2.19 24.07
C PHE A 10 -17.01 3.28 23.51
N PHE A 11 -17.50 4.21 24.33
CA PHE A 11 -18.31 5.33 23.85
C PHE A 11 -17.51 6.25 22.93
N LEU A 12 -16.25 6.55 23.27
CA LEU A 12 -15.36 7.33 22.41
C LEU A 12 -15.10 6.65 21.07
N MET A 13 -14.97 5.32 21.05
CA MET A 13 -14.83 4.56 19.81
C MET A 13 -16.11 4.62 18.95
N ASP A 14 -17.28 4.51 19.55
CA ASP A 14 -18.56 4.64 18.82
C ASP A 14 -18.71 6.03 18.21
N ASP A 15 -18.36 7.08 18.94
CA ASP A 15 -18.35 8.46 18.47
C ASP A 15 -17.37 8.66 17.32
N LEU A 16 -16.16 8.08 17.41
CA LEU A 16 -15.16 8.14 16.36
C LEU A 16 -15.65 7.46 15.07
N PHE A 17 -16.28 6.30 15.17
CA PHE A 17 -16.88 5.63 14.01
C PHE A 17 -18.08 6.38 13.44
N ALA A 18 -18.91 6.97 14.28
CA ALA A 18 -20.04 7.81 13.84
C ALA A 18 -19.52 9.04 13.08
N TRP A 19 -18.49 9.71 13.61
CA TRP A 19 -17.82 10.81 12.93
C TRP A 19 -17.22 10.38 11.60
N LEU A 20 -16.52 9.24 11.54
CA LEU A 20 -15.94 8.74 10.30
C LEU A 20 -16.99 8.50 9.21
N LYS A 21 -18.21 8.08 9.57
CA LYS A 21 -19.31 7.87 8.64
C LYS A 21 -19.96 9.17 8.14
N THR A 22 -20.04 10.18 9.00
CA THR A 22 -20.83 11.40 8.76
C THR A 22 -19.99 12.60 8.32
N SER A 23 -18.68 12.63 8.62
CA SER A 23 -17.79 13.71 8.24
C SER A 23 -17.73 13.90 6.73
N LYS A 24 -17.72 15.18 6.32
CA LYS A 24 -17.59 15.63 4.92
C LYS A 24 -16.15 15.98 4.55
N ASP A 25 -15.22 15.88 5.51
CA ASP A 25 -13.83 16.16 5.25
C ASP A 25 -13.23 15.19 4.23
N HIS A 26 -12.20 15.64 3.55
CA HIS A 26 -11.50 14.81 2.57
C HIS A 26 -10.95 13.53 3.23
N LEU A 27 -11.00 12.39 2.54
CA LEU A 27 -10.58 11.08 3.09
C LEU A 27 -9.13 11.06 3.58
N LEU A 28 -8.22 11.83 2.98
CA LEU A 28 -6.84 12.01 3.49
C LEU A 28 -6.86 12.57 4.93
N ILE A 29 -7.62 13.63 5.17
CA ILE A 29 -7.73 14.25 6.49
C ILE A 29 -8.40 13.27 7.46
N ARG A 30 -9.52 12.68 7.05
CA ARG A 30 -10.26 11.71 7.88
C ARG A 30 -9.41 10.52 8.29
N SER A 31 -8.52 10.04 7.41
CA SER A 31 -7.61 8.94 7.71
C SER A 31 -6.60 9.32 8.78
N CYS A 32 -6.06 10.55 8.74
CA CYS A 32 -5.11 11.04 9.73
C CYS A 32 -5.79 11.33 11.08
N VAL A 33 -6.95 11.99 11.06
CA VAL A 33 -7.73 12.24 12.28
C VAL A 33 -8.11 10.94 12.96
N PHE A 34 -8.67 9.99 12.19
CA PHE A 34 -9.05 8.68 12.75
C PHE A 34 -7.86 7.96 13.38
N HIS A 35 -6.69 7.98 12.73
CA HIS A 35 -5.49 7.36 13.29
C HIS A 35 -5.08 8.03 14.60
N TYR A 36 -5.04 9.37 14.66
CA TYR A 36 -4.68 10.11 15.87
C TYR A 36 -5.65 9.84 17.01
N GLU A 37 -6.97 9.96 16.76
CA GLU A 37 -7.99 9.74 17.79
C GLU A 37 -7.99 8.29 18.29
N PHE A 38 -7.75 7.32 17.40
CA PHE A 38 -7.61 5.92 17.79
C PHE A 38 -6.42 5.69 18.72
N GLU A 39 -5.26 6.32 18.44
CA GLU A 39 -4.09 6.28 19.32
C GLU A 39 -4.34 7.02 20.64
N PHE A 40 -5.11 8.09 20.62
CA PHE A 40 -5.46 8.86 21.79
C PHE A 40 -6.42 8.12 22.73
N ILE A 41 -7.48 7.52 22.18
CA ILE A 41 -8.45 6.69 22.93
C ILE A 41 -7.74 5.44 23.48
N HIS A 42 -6.87 4.85 22.70
CA HIS A 42 -6.05 3.71 23.07
C HIS A 42 -6.85 2.49 23.55
N PRO A 43 -7.85 1.98 22.77
CA PRO A 43 -8.86 1.05 23.25
C PRO A 43 -8.35 -0.35 23.59
N PHE A 44 -7.12 -0.71 23.23
CA PHE A 44 -6.55 -2.03 23.49
C PHE A 44 -5.40 -1.98 24.50
N ILE A 45 -5.16 -3.07 25.20
CA ILE A 45 -3.98 -3.22 26.09
C ILE A 45 -2.69 -3.22 25.26
N ASP A 46 -2.71 -3.85 24.08
CA ASP A 46 -1.60 -3.86 23.11
C ASP A 46 -2.13 -3.81 21.68
N GLY A 47 -1.32 -3.30 20.76
CA GLY A 47 -1.59 -3.32 19.33
C GLY A 47 -2.33 -2.09 18.80
N ASN A 48 -2.55 -1.05 19.62
CA ASN A 48 -3.23 0.17 19.16
C ASN A 48 -2.56 0.78 17.92
N GLY A 49 -1.24 0.95 17.94
CA GLY A 49 -0.50 1.48 16.80
C GLY A 49 -0.69 0.66 15.52
N ARG A 50 -0.69 -0.66 15.61
CA ARG A 50 -0.96 -1.54 14.46
C ARG A 50 -2.38 -1.35 13.93
N MET A 51 -3.35 -1.25 14.82
CA MET A 51 -4.76 -1.05 14.46
C MET A 51 -4.99 0.35 13.88
N GLY A 52 -4.42 1.39 14.46
CA GLY A 52 -4.51 2.77 13.92
C GLY A 52 -3.99 2.86 12.49
N ARG A 53 -2.81 2.27 12.22
CA ARG A 53 -2.22 2.21 10.88
C ARG A 53 -3.04 1.36 9.90
N LEU A 54 -3.59 0.24 10.36
CA LEU A 54 -4.48 -0.59 9.54
C LEU A 54 -5.74 0.20 9.14
N TRP A 55 -6.39 0.87 10.07
CA TRP A 55 -7.55 1.70 9.78
C TRP A 55 -7.21 2.84 8.83
N GLN A 56 -6.07 3.49 9.01
CA GLN A 56 -5.62 4.53 8.08
C GLN A 56 -5.47 3.98 6.67
N SER A 57 -4.83 2.82 6.50
CA SER A 57 -4.69 2.16 5.18
C SER A 57 -6.04 1.82 4.56
N LEU A 58 -7.00 1.31 5.36
CA LEU A 58 -8.36 0.99 4.89
C LEU A 58 -9.14 2.23 4.44
N ILE A 59 -9.01 3.34 5.18
CA ILE A 59 -9.68 4.61 4.83
C ILE A 59 -9.07 5.18 3.56
N LEU A 60 -7.74 5.19 3.46
CA LEU A 60 -7.01 5.69 2.28
C LEU A 60 -7.29 4.85 1.03
N GLY A 61 -7.41 3.53 1.16
CA GLY A 61 -7.75 2.63 0.06
C GLY A 61 -9.11 2.94 -0.58
N LYS A 62 -10.06 3.52 0.18
CA LYS A 62 -11.33 4.00 -0.37
C LYS A 62 -11.21 5.26 -1.21
N LEU A 63 -10.13 6.02 -1.05
CA LEU A 63 -9.88 7.22 -1.84
C LEU A 63 -9.41 6.88 -3.24
N HIS A 64 -8.42 6.00 -3.35
CA HIS A 64 -7.86 5.56 -4.62
C HIS A 64 -7.08 4.25 -4.44
N PRO A 65 -7.11 3.31 -5.41
CA PRO A 65 -6.39 2.03 -5.32
C PRO A 65 -4.88 2.16 -5.06
N LEU A 66 -4.26 3.29 -5.48
CA LEU A 66 -2.87 3.60 -5.19
C LEU A 66 -2.56 3.51 -3.69
N PHE A 67 -3.51 3.93 -2.85
CA PHE A 67 -3.33 3.96 -1.40
C PHE A 67 -3.50 2.59 -0.73
N GLU A 68 -4.08 1.58 -1.41
CA GLU A 68 -4.17 0.21 -0.89
C GLU A 68 -2.78 -0.41 -0.68
N HIS A 69 -1.79 0.08 -1.43
CA HIS A 69 -0.42 -0.41 -1.39
C HIS A 69 0.53 0.54 -0.66
N LEU A 70 0.01 1.64 -0.11
CA LEU A 70 0.82 2.59 0.65
C LEU A 70 1.34 1.92 1.93
N PRO A 71 2.66 1.81 2.12
CA PRO A 71 3.23 1.10 3.26
C PRO A 71 3.22 1.98 4.51
N VAL A 72 2.03 2.30 5.06
CA VAL A 72 1.86 3.18 6.24
C VAL A 72 2.71 2.69 7.41
N GLU A 73 2.81 1.37 7.61
CA GLU A 73 3.67 0.77 8.65
C GLU A 73 5.14 1.16 8.46
N ASN A 74 5.65 1.07 7.23
CA ASN A 74 7.05 1.40 6.93
C ASN A 74 7.32 2.89 7.06
N MET A 75 6.35 3.74 6.70
CA MET A 75 6.46 5.20 6.84
C MET A 75 6.65 5.60 8.30
N VAL A 76 5.82 5.05 9.18
CA VAL A 76 5.89 5.31 10.63
C VAL A 76 7.19 4.72 11.20
N PHE A 77 7.56 3.48 10.81
CA PHE A 77 8.77 2.84 11.30
C PHE A 77 10.05 3.61 10.91
N ALA A 78 10.12 4.12 9.67
CA ALA A 78 11.26 4.90 9.20
C ALA A 78 11.43 6.25 9.93
N ASN A 79 10.35 6.81 10.48
CA ASN A 79 10.33 8.12 11.13
C ASN A 79 9.70 8.04 12.53
N GLN A 80 9.98 6.97 13.28
CA GLN A 80 9.31 6.63 14.53
C GLN A 80 9.38 7.76 15.58
N GLN A 81 10.54 8.42 15.73
CA GLN A 81 10.67 9.51 16.69
C GLN A 81 9.76 10.69 16.32
N ALA A 82 9.77 11.11 15.04
CA ALA A 82 8.93 12.22 14.57
C ALA A 82 7.42 11.88 14.67
N TYR A 83 7.06 10.62 14.51
CA TYR A 83 5.69 10.13 14.73
C TYR A 83 5.25 10.36 16.19
N TYR A 84 6.05 9.94 17.17
CA TYR A 84 5.72 10.16 18.59
C TYR A 84 5.78 11.62 18.99
N ASP A 85 6.68 12.40 18.41
CA ASP A 85 6.75 13.85 18.63
C ASP A 85 5.48 14.54 18.13
N ALA A 86 4.95 14.12 16.96
CA ALA A 86 3.71 14.66 16.40
C ALA A 86 2.48 14.31 17.26
N ILE A 87 2.38 13.07 17.77
CA ILE A 87 1.33 12.68 18.72
C ILE A 87 1.42 13.54 19.98
N THR A 88 2.63 13.69 20.56
CA THR A 88 2.86 14.48 21.77
C THR A 88 2.51 15.95 21.54
N ALA A 89 2.88 16.53 20.41
CA ALA A 89 2.56 17.91 20.05
C ALA A 89 1.06 18.11 19.92
N SER A 90 0.35 17.18 19.26
CA SER A 90 -1.11 17.21 19.12
C SER A 90 -1.81 17.14 20.48
N THR A 91 -1.39 16.22 21.33
CA THR A 91 -1.95 16.05 22.67
C THR A 91 -1.75 17.32 23.52
N LYS A 92 -0.57 17.96 23.46
CA LYS A 92 -0.30 19.22 24.16
C LYS A 92 -1.10 20.39 23.61
N ALA A 93 -1.33 20.43 22.30
CA ALA A 93 -2.11 21.48 21.64
C ALA A 93 -3.64 21.30 21.85
N GLY A 94 -4.08 20.09 22.22
CA GLY A 94 -5.50 19.74 22.30
C GLY A 94 -6.18 19.64 20.92
N GLU A 95 -5.39 19.36 19.87
CA GLU A 95 -5.87 19.27 18.49
C GLU A 95 -5.02 18.29 17.65
N SER A 96 -5.60 17.68 16.61
CA SER A 96 -4.92 16.72 15.76
C SER A 96 -4.04 17.35 14.66
N GLY A 97 -3.99 18.69 14.54
CA GLY A 97 -3.27 19.40 13.49
C GLY A 97 -1.81 18.97 13.30
N PRO A 98 -0.95 19.00 14.32
CA PRO A 98 0.45 18.59 14.21
C PRO A 98 0.62 17.15 13.71
N PHE A 99 -0.25 16.23 14.12
CA PHE A 99 -0.22 14.84 13.65
C PHE A 99 -0.68 14.72 12.20
N ILE A 100 -1.72 15.45 11.81
CA ILE A 100 -2.19 15.51 10.43
C ILE A 100 -1.07 16.00 9.50
N ASP A 101 -0.40 17.09 9.86
CA ASP A 101 0.70 17.64 9.07
C ASP A 101 1.85 16.65 8.91
N PHE A 102 2.23 15.97 10.00
CA PHE A 102 3.24 14.90 9.94
C PHE A 102 2.82 13.80 8.97
N MET A 103 1.63 13.24 9.12
CA MET A 103 1.17 12.11 8.31
C MET A 103 1.00 12.48 6.83
N LEU A 104 0.46 13.67 6.54
CA LEU A 104 0.33 14.14 5.16
C LEU A 104 1.70 14.32 4.50
N ASN A 105 2.70 14.83 5.23
CA ASN A 105 4.07 14.93 4.74
C ASN A 105 4.69 13.57 4.46
N GLU A 106 4.48 12.58 5.33
CA GLU A 106 5.01 11.23 5.13
C GLU A 106 4.30 10.52 3.95
N ILE A 107 2.98 10.66 3.83
CA ILE A 107 2.23 10.18 2.67
C ILE A 107 2.78 10.83 1.39
N TYR A 108 2.94 12.15 1.37
CA TYR A 108 3.47 12.89 0.23
C TYR A 108 4.89 12.45 -0.17
N LYS A 109 5.80 12.34 0.81
CA LYS A 109 7.18 11.85 0.57
C LYS A 109 7.17 10.44 0.00
N THR A 110 6.35 9.55 0.58
CA THR A 110 6.25 8.18 0.14
C THR A 110 5.69 8.09 -1.28
N LEU A 111 4.63 8.83 -1.58
CA LEU A 111 4.11 8.94 -2.93
C LEU A 111 5.18 9.46 -3.89
N LYS A 112 5.93 10.49 -3.49
CA LYS A 112 6.98 11.09 -4.32
C LYS A 112 8.19 10.17 -4.51
N MET A 113 8.56 9.38 -3.50
CA MET A 113 9.64 8.37 -3.61
C MET A 113 9.24 7.22 -4.54
N HIS A 114 7.95 6.86 -4.54
CA HIS A 114 7.40 5.88 -5.47
C HIS A 114 6.98 6.51 -6.80
N GLN A 115 7.01 7.84 -6.89
CA GLN A 115 6.93 8.65 -8.12
C GLN A 115 8.25 8.67 -8.90
N GLY A 116 9.16 7.75 -8.63
CA GLY A 116 10.29 7.54 -9.53
C GLY A 116 9.85 7.37 -10.99
N GLU A 117 8.64 6.93 -11.20
CA GLU A 117 7.78 7.08 -12.37
C GLU A 117 6.34 7.00 -11.84
N ALA A 118 5.74 8.12 -11.45
CA ALA A 118 4.30 8.17 -11.36
C ALA A 118 3.77 7.86 -12.76
N LEU A 119 3.29 6.65 -12.92
CA LEU A 119 2.54 6.29 -14.11
C LEU A 119 1.40 7.29 -14.17
N SER A 120 1.50 8.27 -15.05
CA SER A 120 0.39 9.17 -15.35
C SER A 120 -0.81 8.30 -15.74
N VAL A 121 -2.02 8.81 -15.63
CA VAL A 121 -3.20 8.07 -16.13
C VAL A 121 -2.97 7.60 -17.56
N ASP A 122 -2.24 8.41 -18.35
CA ASP A 122 -1.84 8.05 -19.71
C ASP A 122 -0.83 6.90 -19.73
N SER A 123 0.11 6.83 -18.79
CA SER A 123 1.06 5.72 -18.68
C SER A 123 0.39 4.43 -18.21
N LEU A 124 -0.60 4.51 -17.31
CA LEU A 124 -1.41 3.36 -16.89
C LEU A 124 -2.22 2.82 -18.06
N ASN A 125 -2.90 3.70 -18.78
CA ASN A 125 -3.66 3.35 -19.97
C ASN A 125 -2.75 2.74 -21.05
N SER A 126 -1.53 3.26 -21.22
CA SER A 126 -0.56 2.71 -22.19
C SER A 126 -0.08 1.32 -21.81
N ILE A 127 0.15 1.04 -20.53
CA ILE A 127 0.53 -0.30 -20.03
C ILE A 127 -0.61 -1.29 -20.22
N GLU A 128 -1.84 -0.91 -19.88
CA GLU A 128 -3.03 -1.76 -20.09
C GLU A 128 -3.24 -2.05 -21.58
N GLN A 129 -3.13 -1.04 -22.43
CA GLN A 129 -3.24 -1.20 -23.89
C GLN A 129 -2.13 -2.10 -24.45
N GLU A 130 -0.89 -1.90 -24.05
CA GLU A 130 0.24 -2.74 -24.47
C GLU A 130 0.05 -4.18 -24.00
N PHE A 131 -0.37 -4.38 -22.76
CA PHE A 131 -0.66 -5.69 -22.19
C PHE A 131 -1.78 -6.39 -22.96
N ASP A 132 -2.88 -5.70 -23.22
CA ASP A 132 -4.02 -6.24 -23.95
C ASP A 132 -3.70 -6.53 -25.41
N LEU A 133 -2.86 -5.73 -26.06
CA LEU A 133 -2.35 -5.99 -27.41
C LEU A 133 -1.47 -7.25 -27.45
N LYS A 134 -0.65 -7.47 -26.43
CA LYS A 134 0.34 -8.55 -26.40
C LYS A 134 -0.23 -9.88 -25.92
N PHE A 135 -1.11 -9.85 -24.93
CA PHE A 135 -1.68 -11.04 -24.29
C PHE A 135 -3.19 -11.22 -24.54
N GLY A 136 -3.88 -10.18 -24.99
CA GLY A 136 -5.34 -10.15 -25.18
C GLY A 136 -6.09 -9.70 -23.92
N ALA A 137 -7.16 -8.93 -24.12
CA ALA A 137 -7.98 -8.35 -23.05
C ALA A 137 -8.60 -9.36 -22.05
N LYS A 138 -8.64 -10.65 -22.41
CA LYS A 138 -9.14 -11.73 -21.56
C LYS A 138 -8.04 -12.62 -20.98
N PHE A 139 -6.78 -12.24 -21.11
CA PHE A 139 -5.66 -13.07 -20.64
C PHE A 139 -5.78 -13.45 -19.16
N GLY A 140 -6.14 -12.50 -18.28
CA GLY A 140 -6.36 -12.77 -16.85
C GLY A 140 -7.51 -13.73 -16.57
N VAL A 141 -8.55 -13.73 -17.40
CA VAL A 141 -9.73 -14.61 -17.25
C VAL A 141 -9.33 -16.08 -17.36
N LYS A 142 -8.35 -16.41 -18.22
CA LYS A 142 -7.81 -17.78 -18.38
C LYS A 142 -7.26 -18.33 -17.04
N PHE A 143 -6.77 -17.48 -16.17
CA PHE A 143 -6.19 -17.84 -14.87
C PHE A 143 -7.11 -17.49 -13.70
N GLY A 144 -8.32 -16.99 -13.95
CA GLY A 144 -9.28 -16.59 -12.92
C GLY A 144 -8.83 -15.38 -12.09
N VAL A 145 -7.98 -14.50 -12.65
CA VAL A 145 -7.42 -13.35 -11.94
C VAL A 145 -7.55 -12.06 -12.77
N LYS A 146 -7.55 -10.92 -12.07
CA LYS A 146 -7.30 -9.61 -12.64
C LYS A 146 -5.86 -9.21 -12.26
N PHE A 147 -5.02 -8.93 -13.25
CA PHE A 147 -3.65 -8.48 -13.00
C PHE A 147 -3.64 -7.00 -12.60
N GLY A 148 -2.84 -6.67 -11.59
CA GLY A 148 -2.51 -5.29 -11.27
C GLY A 148 -1.40 -4.76 -12.19
N VAL A 149 -1.20 -3.43 -12.17
CA VAL A 149 -0.24 -2.75 -13.06
C VAL A 149 1.17 -3.33 -12.96
N ASN A 150 1.67 -3.54 -11.75
CA ASN A 150 3.01 -4.12 -11.54
C ASN A 150 3.11 -5.56 -12.08
N GLU A 151 2.02 -6.34 -12.00
CA GLU A 151 1.98 -7.70 -12.57
C GLU A 151 1.95 -7.66 -14.11
N MET A 152 1.23 -6.69 -14.70
CA MET A 152 1.23 -6.47 -16.16
C MET A 152 2.61 -6.05 -16.66
N GLN A 153 3.26 -5.08 -16.01
CA GLN A 153 4.62 -4.65 -16.33
C GLN A 153 5.63 -5.80 -16.21
N LEU A 154 5.50 -6.60 -15.13
CA LEU A 154 6.35 -7.77 -14.92
C LEU A 154 6.17 -8.79 -16.05
N LEU A 155 4.94 -9.10 -16.45
CA LEU A 155 4.65 -10.01 -17.56
C LEU A 155 5.18 -9.46 -18.89
N LEU A 156 5.03 -8.17 -19.17
CA LEU A 156 5.60 -7.51 -20.35
C LEU A 156 7.13 -7.64 -20.38
N LEU A 157 7.81 -7.37 -19.25
CA LEU A 157 9.27 -7.52 -19.13
C LEU A 157 9.74 -8.96 -19.29
N LEU A 158 9.00 -9.94 -18.75
CA LEU A 158 9.33 -11.36 -18.92
C LEU A 158 9.16 -11.83 -20.36
N ASP A 159 8.19 -11.30 -21.08
CA ASP A 159 7.97 -11.63 -22.49
C ASP A 159 9.06 -11.03 -23.37
N GLU A 160 9.49 -9.81 -23.07
CA GLU A 160 10.56 -9.13 -23.81
C GLU A 160 11.94 -9.70 -23.50
N ARG A 161 12.22 -9.99 -22.22
CA ARG A 161 13.51 -10.46 -21.71
C ARG A 161 13.35 -11.66 -20.78
N PRO A 162 13.15 -12.87 -21.34
CA PRO A 162 12.86 -14.07 -20.53
C PRO A 162 13.95 -14.46 -19.52
N GLY A 163 15.18 -14.00 -19.73
CA GLY A 163 16.31 -14.24 -18.83
C GLY A 163 16.51 -13.16 -17.75
N ILE A 164 15.64 -12.15 -17.66
CA ILE A 164 15.78 -11.02 -16.73
C ILE A 164 15.82 -11.49 -15.27
N THR A 165 16.67 -10.84 -14.45
CA THR A 165 16.76 -11.15 -13.02
C THR A 165 15.71 -10.42 -12.19
N ALA A 166 15.41 -10.94 -10.99
CA ALA A 166 14.50 -10.25 -10.07
C ALA A 166 15.01 -8.88 -9.62
N GLN A 167 16.33 -8.67 -9.63
CA GLN A 167 16.94 -7.38 -9.33
C GLN A 167 16.66 -6.38 -10.47
N ASP A 168 16.91 -6.78 -11.72
CA ASP A 168 16.68 -5.93 -12.89
C ASP A 168 15.18 -5.60 -13.06
N ILE A 169 14.29 -6.56 -12.76
CA ILE A 169 12.84 -6.31 -12.75
C ILE A 169 12.50 -5.25 -11.69
N ALA A 170 13.06 -5.37 -10.48
CA ALA A 170 12.84 -4.43 -9.39
C ALA A 170 13.22 -3.00 -9.78
N GLU A 171 14.38 -2.84 -10.44
CA GLU A 171 14.86 -1.55 -10.94
C GLU A 171 13.98 -1.00 -12.07
N ASN A 172 13.51 -1.84 -12.99
CA ASN A 172 12.66 -1.43 -14.12
C ASN A 172 11.25 -1.03 -13.69
N ILE A 173 10.65 -1.73 -12.71
CA ILE A 173 9.26 -1.48 -12.25
C ILE A 173 9.24 -0.48 -11.08
N GLY A 174 10.37 -0.19 -10.44
CA GLY A 174 10.45 0.72 -9.29
C GLY A 174 9.92 0.12 -7.97
N ILE A 175 9.96 -1.22 -7.81
CA ILE A 175 9.56 -1.92 -6.59
C ILE A 175 10.73 -2.66 -5.96
N SER A 176 10.59 -3.09 -4.70
CA SER A 176 11.66 -3.85 -4.05
C SER A 176 11.86 -5.24 -4.67
N LYS A 177 13.08 -5.75 -4.68
CA LYS A 177 13.40 -7.13 -5.11
C LYS A 177 12.51 -8.17 -4.42
N ARG A 178 12.27 -8.02 -3.11
CA ARG A 178 11.37 -8.90 -2.36
C ARG A 178 9.92 -8.83 -2.87
N GLY A 179 9.47 -7.63 -3.29
CA GLY A 179 8.18 -7.42 -3.94
C GLY A 179 8.08 -8.19 -5.25
N VAL A 180 9.11 -8.11 -6.09
CA VAL A 180 9.21 -8.89 -7.35
C VAL A 180 9.17 -10.39 -7.08
N GLU A 181 9.98 -10.88 -6.14
CA GLU A 181 10.02 -12.32 -5.78
C GLU A 181 8.65 -12.82 -5.32
N LYS A 182 7.91 -12.03 -4.54
CA LYS A 182 6.54 -12.34 -4.12
C LYS A 182 5.59 -12.42 -5.32
N GLN A 183 5.67 -11.49 -6.25
CA GLN A 183 4.84 -11.49 -7.46
C GLN A 183 5.18 -12.66 -8.39
N LEU A 184 6.46 -12.93 -8.62
CA LEU A 184 6.91 -14.09 -9.40
C LEU A 184 6.40 -15.40 -8.80
N LYS A 185 6.44 -15.53 -7.45
CA LYS A 185 5.91 -16.68 -6.75
C LYS A 185 4.40 -16.82 -7.00
N LYS A 186 3.63 -15.73 -6.81
CA LYS A 186 2.19 -15.71 -7.07
C LYS A 186 1.85 -16.12 -8.51
N LEU A 187 2.52 -15.54 -9.51
CA LEU A 187 2.30 -15.84 -10.92
C LEU A 187 2.63 -17.30 -11.28
N LYS A 188 3.63 -17.90 -10.62
CA LYS A 188 3.93 -19.34 -10.72
C LYS A 188 2.82 -20.19 -10.12
N GLU A 189 2.33 -19.84 -8.93
CA GLU A 189 1.27 -20.58 -8.22
C GLU A 189 -0.03 -20.62 -9.01
N ILE A 190 -0.41 -19.53 -9.67
CA ILE A 190 -1.59 -19.47 -10.53
C ILE A 190 -1.34 -20.03 -11.95
N GLY A 191 -0.13 -20.48 -12.23
CA GLY A 191 0.22 -21.12 -13.51
C GLY A 191 0.39 -20.16 -14.69
N THR A 192 0.45 -18.85 -14.46
CA THR A 192 0.64 -17.85 -15.52
C THR A 192 2.05 -17.91 -16.10
N ILE A 193 3.04 -18.19 -15.27
CA ILE A 193 4.45 -18.32 -15.67
C ILE A 193 5.07 -19.59 -15.10
N TYR A 194 6.10 -20.09 -15.78
CA TYR A 194 7.00 -21.10 -15.21
C TYR A 194 8.44 -20.82 -15.62
N ARG A 195 9.39 -21.46 -14.93
CA ARG A 195 10.80 -21.32 -15.27
C ARG A 195 11.28 -22.55 -16.01
N GLN A 196 11.85 -22.36 -17.17
CA GLN A 196 12.47 -23.42 -17.94
C GLN A 196 13.98 -23.37 -17.77
N GLY A 197 14.60 -24.44 -17.27
CA GLY A 197 16.03 -24.53 -17.01
C GLY A 197 16.37 -24.35 -15.52
N SER A 198 17.65 -24.04 -15.25
CA SER A 198 18.16 -23.91 -13.87
C SER A 198 17.78 -22.57 -13.22
N ASP A 199 17.85 -22.50 -11.90
CA ASP A 199 17.57 -21.26 -11.16
C ASP A 199 18.51 -20.10 -11.51
N LYS A 200 19.73 -20.38 -11.97
CA LYS A 200 20.70 -19.34 -12.36
C LYS A 200 20.56 -18.87 -13.80
N ASN A 201 20.32 -19.79 -14.75
CA ASN A 201 20.34 -19.51 -16.19
C ASN A 201 19.02 -19.90 -16.89
N GLY A 202 17.97 -20.17 -16.14
CA GLY A 202 16.67 -20.53 -16.69
C GLY A 202 15.94 -19.30 -17.25
N LEU A 203 15.02 -19.59 -18.19
CA LEU A 203 14.17 -18.57 -18.82
C LEU A 203 12.77 -18.61 -18.21
N TRP A 204 12.16 -17.45 -18.11
CA TRP A 204 10.75 -17.33 -17.75
C TRP A 204 9.87 -17.56 -18.98
N ILE A 205 8.93 -18.44 -18.86
CA ILE A 205 7.97 -18.76 -19.93
C ILE A 205 6.58 -18.37 -19.45
N ILE A 206 5.86 -17.65 -20.31
CA ILE A 206 4.48 -17.22 -20.06
C ILE A 206 3.51 -18.17 -20.76
N ASN A 207 2.52 -18.68 -20.05
CA ASN A 207 1.46 -19.54 -20.57
C ASN A 207 0.40 -18.70 -21.31
N LYS A 208 0.70 -18.30 -22.55
CA LYS A 208 -0.21 -17.54 -23.43
C LYS A 208 -1.46 -18.32 -23.81
#